data_6b84aa6777b9cb25c6f2b5f41e307eff
#
_entry.id   6b84aa6777b9cb25c6f2b5f41e307eff
#
_cell.length_a   1.000
_cell.length_b   1.000
_cell.length_c   1.000
_cell.angle_alpha   90.00
_cell.angle_beta   90.00
_cell.angle_gamma   90.00
#
_symmetry.space_group_name_H-M   'P 1'
#
loop_
_entity.id
_entity.type
_entity.pdbx_description
1 polymer ?
#
loop_
_entity_poly.entity_id
_entity_poly.type
_entity_poly.pdbx_seq_one_letter_code
_entity_poly.pdbx_strand_id
1 'polypeptide(L)'
;MLKRLAILDDYQGVALSMGPWSQLQGLEIEVFRDTLADRDALVQRLAPFDAILGMRERTPFPAGLIERLPKLKLLLTTGERNRGFDVAAAKARGITVCGTPSLGAPTVDITWGLILNLLRDLPAQQASLRAGTWQTTVGQAAGGLTLGVVGLGKLGSAVAKVGAAFGMKVIAWSQNLTADKAAAAGAELVSKAELFARADVVTLHLILSDRSRGIVGAEDLARMKPGAIIVNTARGPLIDQPALIAALREGRIRAGLDVFDVEPLPADHPLLSCPGAMLTPHLGYVSAQNYSAYFNGAVATIEAYLAGSPIMELEA
;
A
#
# COMPACT_ATOMS: atom_id res chain seq x y z
N MET A 1 15.83 -11.90 27.57
CA MET A 1 14.40 -11.72 27.86
C MET A 1 14.01 -10.35 27.35
N LEU A 2 12.88 -10.21 26.66
CA LEU A 2 12.33 -8.91 26.23
C LEU A 2 11.65 -8.24 27.43
N LYS A 3 11.84 -6.93 27.59
CA LYS A 3 11.22 -6.14 28.65
C LYS A 3 10.31 -5.04 28.11
N ARG A 4 10.67 -4.44 26.95
CA ARG A 4 9.93 -3.31 26.35
C ARG A 4 9.72 -3.53 24.85
N LEU A 5 8.47 -3.37 24.42
CA LEU A 5 8.05 -3.41 23.03
C LEU A 5 7.56 -2.02 22.59
N ALA A 6 8.09 -1.51 21.49
CA ALA A 6 7.53 -0.35 20.80
C ALA A 6 6.62 -0.83 19.66
N ILE A 7 5.40 -0.32 19.56
CA ILE A 7 4.52 -0.46 18.40
C ILE A 7 4.51 0.89 17.69
N LEU A 8 4.92 0.92 16.42
CA LEU A 8 5.08 2.16 15.65
C LEU A 8 3.92 2.40 14.70
N ASP A 9 3.70 3.68 14.39
CA ASP A 9 2.81 4.13 13.32
C ASP A 9 1.34 3.66 13.47
N ASP A 10 0.87 3.47 14.71
CA ASP A 10 -0.54 3.15 15.00
C ASP A 10 -1.40 4.42 14.99
N TYR A 11 -1.56 5.02 13.82
CA TYR A 11 -2.26 6.30 13.65
C TYR A 11 -3.70 6.29 14.20
N GLN A 12 -4.36 5.14 14.17
CA GLN A 12 -5.73 4.97 14.66
C GLN A 12 -5.80 4.75 16.17
N GLY A 13 -4.68 4.36 16.82
CA GLY A 13 -4.61 4.05 18.25
C GLY A 13 -5.37 2.77 18.61
N VAL A 14 -5.34 1.76 17.75
CA VAL A 14 -6.12 0.52 17.89
C VAL A 14 -5.27 -0.71 18.23
N ALA A 15 -3.95 -0.61 18.20
CA ALA A 15 -3.07 -1.76 18.36
C ALA A 15 -3.39 -2.57 19.62
N LEU A 16 -3.52 -1.90 20.78
CA LEU A 16 -3.76 -2.58 22.06
C LEU A 16 -5.15 -3.21 22.16
N SER A 17 -6.15 -2.70 21.43
CA SER A 17 -7.51 -3.23 21.47
C SER A 17 -7.74 -4.37 20.47
N MET A 18 -6.85 -4.55 19.49
CA MET A 18 -7.04 -5.52 18.40
C MET A 18 -6.11 -6.74 18.46
N GLY A 19 -5.29 -6.86 19.51
CA GLY A 19 -4.43 -8.02 19.74
C GLY A 19 -4.54 -8.56 21.16
N PRO A 20 -4.21 -9.84 21.41
CA PRO A 20 -4.27 -10.47 22.72
C PRO A 20 -3.00 -10.19 23.56
N TRP A 21 -2.59 -8.93 23.66
CA TRP A 21 -1.35 -8.49 24.30
C TRP A 21 -1.21 -8.89 25.76
N SER A 22 -2.34 -9.13 26.46
CA SER A 22 -2.35 -9.63 27.85
C SER A 22 -1.69 -10.99 28.04
N GLN A 23 -1.49 -11.76 26.95
CA GLN A 23 -0.74 -13.02 26.96
C GLN A 23 0.77 -12.79 27.18
N LEU A 24 1.31 -11.65 26.79
CA LEU A 24 2.73 -11.30 26.92
C LEU A 24 3.05 -10.70 28.31
N GLN A 25 2.95 -11.54 29.35
CA GLN A 25 3.15 -11.11 30.73
C GLN A 25 4.58 -10.59 30.95
N GLY A 26 4.70 -9.45 31.64
CA GLY A 26 5.98 -8.82 31.98
C GLY A 26 6.64 -8.05 30.82
N LEU A 27 5.97 -7.92 29.68
CA LEU A 27 6.39 -7.08 28.56
C LEU A 27 5.68 -5.74 28.65
N GLU A 28 6.42 -4.66 28.87
CA GLU A 28 5.89 -3.29 28.79
C GLU A 28 5.71 -2.91 27.32
N ILE A 29 4.52 -2.45 26.94
CA ILE A 29 4.17 -2.10 25.56
C ILE A 29 3.89 -0.60 25.49
N GLU A 30 4.62 0.08 24.60
CA GLU A 30 4.41 1.49 24.31
C GLU A 30 4.02 1.68 22.84
N VAL A 31 2.97 2.46 22.58
CA VAL A 31 2.41 2.67 21.24
C VAL A 31 2.65 4.08 20.77
N PHE A 32 3.26 4.23 19.60
CA PHE A 32 3.50 5.51 18.95
C PHE A 32 2.53 5.70 17.79
N ARG A 33 1.81 6.83 17.82
CA ARG A 33 0.74 7.17 16.88
C ARG A 33 1.18 8.15 15.80
N ASP A 34 2.46 8.49 15.78
CA ASP A 34 3.10 9.42 14.86
C ASP A 34 4.29 8.76 14.18
N THR A 35 4.70 9.26 13.03
CA THR A 35 5.93 8.88 12.33
C THR A 35 6.97 9.96 12.52
N LEU A 36 8.17 9.58 12.96
CA LEU A 36 9.32 10.48 13.04
C LEU A 36 10.17 10.39 11.78
N ALA A 37 10.27 11.50 11.06
CA ALA A 37 11.17 11.64 9.91
C ALA A 37 12.63 11.90 10.34
N ASP A 38 12.83 12.58 11.47
CA ASP A 38 14.16 12.85 12.02
C ASP A 38 14.76 11.59 12.62
N ARG A 39 15.93 11.20 12.10
CA ARG A 39 16.61 9.95 12.50
C ARG A 39 17.13 9.99 13.93
N ASP A 40 17.62 11.14 14.41
CA ASP A 40 18.18 11.24 15.76
C ASP A 40 17.07 11.17 16.80
N ALA A 41 15.95 11.83 16.56
CA ALA A 41 14.75 11.71 17.39
C ALA A 41 14.20 10.27 17.38
N LEU A 42 14.21 9.59 16.23
CA LEU A 42 13.80 8.19 16.13
C LEU A 42 14.70 7.26 16.93
N VAL A 43 16.03 7.45 16.86
CA VAL A 43 16.99 6.70 17.69
C VAL A 43 16.74 6.93 19.17
N GLN A 44 16.58 8.18 19.60
CA GLN A 44 16.28 8.51 21.01
C GLN A 44 15.00 7.82 21.50
N ARG A 45 13.95 7.85 20.67
CA ARG A 45 12.68 7.16 20.96
C ARG A 45 12.86 5.65 21.13
N LEU A 46 13.63 5.01 20.23
CA LEU A 46 13.70 3.56 20.12
C LEU A 46 14.81 2.90 20.92
N ALA A 47 15.84 3.64 21.35
CA ALA A 47 16.98 3.11 22.10
C ALA A 47 16.62 2.34 23.39
N PRO A 48 15.51 2.64 24.13
CA PRO A 48 15.16 1.88 25.33
C PRO A 48 14.45 0.55 25.09
N PHE A 49 14.07 0.20 23.84
CA PHE A 49 13.26 -0.97 23.52
C PHE A 49 14.08 -2.20 23.13
N ASP A 50 13.66 -3.38 23.61
CA ASP A 50 14.21 -4.68 23.25
C ASP A 50 13.56 -5.26 21.98
N ALA A 51 12.29 -4.90 21.75
CA ALA A 51 11.52 -5.32 20.59
C ALA A 51 10.81 -4.12 19.94
N ILE A 52 10.66 -4.16 18.63
CA ILE A 52 9.96 -3.13 17.85
C ILE A 52 9.04 -3.82 16.85
N LEU A 53 7.77 -3.39 16.79
CA LEU A 53 6.80 -3.75 15.76
C LEU A 53 6.59 -2.54 14.85
N GLY A 54 7.08 -2.63 13.62
CA GLY A 54 6.84 -1.62 12.58
C GLY A 54 5.56 -1.91 11.78
N MET A 55 4.82 -0.86 11.45
CA MET A 55 3.62 -0.93 10.63
C MET A 55 3.99 -0.88 9.14
N ARG A 56 4.06 -2.04 8.48
CA ARG A 56 4.47 -2.13 7.07
C ARG A 56 5.80 -1.41 6.83
N GLU A 57 5.95 -0.75 5.70
CA GLU A 57 7.14 0.05 5.35
C GLU A 57 7.04 1.52 5.79
N ARG A 58 6.26 1.86 6.86
CA ARG A 58 6.10 3.24 7.34
C ARG A 58 7.39 3.82 7.88
N THR A 59 7.95 3.17 8.88
CA THR A 59 9.25 3.51 9.45
C THR A 59 10.30 2.53 8.90
N PRO A 60 11.23 2.97 8.04
CA PRO A 60 12.31 2.11 7.54
C PRO A 60 13.40 1.92 8.59
N PHE A 61 13.99 0.72 8.60
CA PHE A 61 15.11 0.33 9.47
C PHE A 61 16.35 -0.03 8.63
N PRO A 62 17.05 0.97 8.07
CA PRO A 62 18.33 0.74 7.40
C PRO A 62 19.44 0.40 8.41
N ALA A 63 20.56 -0.16 7.95
CA ALA A 63 21.71 -0.54 8.77
C ALA A 63 22.13 0.54 9.77
N GLY A 64 22.29 1.79 9.33
CA GLY A 64 22.69 2.88 10.20
C GLY A 64 21.70 3.28 11.29
N LEU A 65 20.40 2.93 11.18
CA LEU A 65 19.46 3.03 12.31
C LEU A 65 19.61 1.83 13.25
N ILE A 66 19.64 0.62 12.69
CA ILE A 66 19.77 -0.63 13.45
C ILE A 66 21.03 -0.60 14.32
N GLU A 67 22.15 -0.12 13.83
CA GLU A 67 23.42 0.01 14.56
C GLU A 67 23.31 0.87 15.82
N ARG A 68 22.41 1.85 15.81
CA ARG A 68 22.22 2.81 16.91
C ARG A 68 21.19 2.34 17.95
N LEU A 69 20.62 1.13 17.82
CA LEU A 69 19.63 0.56 18.74
C LEU A 69 20.26 -0.58 19.56
N PRO A 70 21.01 -0.27 20.65
CA PRO A 70 21.86 -1.27 21.34
C PRO A 70 21.08 -2.35 22.07
N LYS A 71 19.80 -2.10 22.42
CA LYS A 71 18.95 -3.08 23.13
C LYS A 71 18.11 -3.95 22.22
N LEU A 72 18.01 -3.60 20.94
CA LEU A 72 17.13 -4.29 20.01
C LEU A 72 17.53 -5.74 19.81
N LYS A 73 16.61 -6.65 20.03
CA LYS A 73 16.77 -8.12 19.90
C LYS A 73 15.78 -8.72 18.91
N LEU A 74 14.58 -8.09 18.80
CA LEU A 74 13.51 -8.56 17.95
C LEU A 74 12.92 -7.39 17.17
N LEU A 75 12.94 -7.47 15.85
CA LEU A 75 12.33 -6.51 14.93
C LEU A 75 11.19 -7.20 14.18
N LEU A 76 9.96 -6.74 14.38
CA LEU A 76 8.79 -7.28 13.72
C LEU A 76 8.23 -6.28 12.71
N THR A 77 7.63 -6.81 11.65
CA THR A 77 6.81 -6.02 10.73
C THR A 77 5.40 -6.60 10.63
N THR A 78 4.40 -5.75 10.53
CA THR A 78 3.08 -6.21 10.11
C THR A 78 3.12 -6.62 8.63
N GLY A 79 2.64 -7.85 8.34
CA GLY A 79 2.75 -8.47 7.03
C GLY A 79 3.99 -9.36 6.86
N GLU A 80 3.98 -10.13 5.79
CA GLU A 80 4.94 -11.22 5.55
C GLU A 80 6.32 -10.74 5.07
N ARG A 81 6.47 -9.48 4.66
CA ARG A 81 7.70 -8.90 4.09
C ARG A 81 7.78 -7.42 4.37
N ASN A 82 9.00 -6.91 4.51
CA ASN A 82 9.26 -5.47 4.65
C ASN A 82 10.57 -5.10 3.94
N ARG A 83 10.48 -4.30 2.89
CA ARG A 83 11.65 -3.83 2.15
C ARG A 83 12.36 -2.64 2.79
N GLY A 84 11.71 -2.01 3.75
CA GLY A 84 12.31 -0.94 4.55
C GLY A 84 13.24 -1.45 5.65
N PHE A 85 13.26 -2.77 5.90
CA PHE A 85 14.14 -3.38 6.91
C PHE A 85 15.39 -3.96 6.26
N ASP A 86 16.56 -3.55 6.72
CA ASP A 86 17.83 -4.19 6.39
C ASP A 86 17.99 -5.45 7.25
N VAL A 87 17.42 -6.56 6.74
CA VAL A 87 17.41 -7.85 7.42
C VAL A 87 18.83 -8.38 7.60
N ALA A 88 19.73 -8.15 6.62
CA ALA A 88 21.13 -8.59 6.71
C ALA A 88 21.86 -7.89 7.84
N ALA A 89 21.73 -6.55 7.93
CA ALA A 89 22.33 -5.77 9.00
C ALA A 89 21.77 -6.16 10.39
N ALA A 90 20.46 -6.42 10.48
CA ALA A 90 19.85 -6.88 11.73
C ALA A 90 20.42 -8.23 12.17
N LYS A 91 20.45 -9.22 11.26
CA LYS A 91 20.99 -10.56 11.54
C LYS A 91 22.48 -10.53 11.91
N ALA A 92 23.28 -9.69 11.28
CA ALA A 92 24.71 -9.51 11.61
C ALA A 92 24.92 -9.05 13.07
N ARG A 93 23.90 -8.42 13.67
CA ARG A 93 23.90 -8.00 15.09
C ARG A 93 23.17 -8.97 16.01
N GLY A 94 22.77 -10.16 15.54
CA GLY A 94 22.02 -11.13 16.33
C GLY A 94 20.56 -10.72 16.60
N ILE A 95 20.00 -9.79 15.81
CA ILE A 95 18.61 -9.37 15.93
C ILE A 95 17.75 -10.29 15.07
N THR A 96 16.75 -10.92 15.67
CA THR A 96 15.75 -11.70 14.95
C THR A 96 14.78 -10.77 14.24
N VAL A 97 14.50 -11.04 12.97
CA VAL A 97 13.55 -10.23 12.18
C VAL A 97 12.40 -11.12 11.72
N CYS A 98 11.18 -10.77 12.09
CA CYS A 98 9.99 -11.56 11.77
C CYS A 98 8.89 -10.73 11.14
N GLY A 99 8.04 -11.41 10.36
CA GLY A 99 6.80 -10.87 9.84
C GLY A 99 5.57 -11.30 10.63
N THR A 100 4.39 -10.94 10.11
CA THR A 100 3.10 -11.44 10.58
C THR A 100 2.24 -11.86 9.38
N PRO A 101 1.19 -12.67 9.57
CA PRO A 101 0.22 -12.94 8.51
C PRO A 101 -0.39 -11.65 7.96
N SER A 102 -0.81 -11.65 6.69
CA SER A 102 -1.47 -10.52 6.06
C SER A 102 -2.54 -10.95 5.05
N LEU A 103 -3.54 -10.10 4.86
CA LEU A 103 -4.63 -10.30 3.91
C LEU A 103 -4.43 -9.40 2.68
N GLY A 104 -4.69 -9.95 1.49
CA GLY A 104 -4.66 -9.17 0.24
C GLY A 104 -5.98 -8.50 -0.12
N ALA A 105 -7.10 -9.03 0.38
CA ALA A 105 -8.45 -8.54 0.06
C ALA A 105 -8.64 -7.04 0.29
N PRO A 106 -8.22 -6.44 1.42
CA PRO A 106 -8.44 -5.01 1.67
C PRO A 106 -7.86 -4.08 0.61
N THR A 107 -6.74 -4.45 -0.01
CA THR A 107 -6.16 -3.66 -1.12
C THR A 107 -7.03 -3.71 -2.37
N VAL A 108 -7.68 -4.86 -2.64
CA VAL A 108 -8.64 -5.00 -3.75
C VAL A 108 -9.86 -4.12 -3.50
N ASP A 109 -10.35 -4.07 -2.25
CA ASP A 109 -11.50 -3.26 -1.85
C ASP A 109 -11.24 -1.77 -2.08
N ILE A 110 -10.08 -1.25 -1.63
CA ILE A 110 -9.69 0.15 -1.85
C ILE A 110 -9.49 0.45 -3.33
N THR A 111 -8.90 -0.46 -4.10
CA THR A 111 -8.74 -0.29 -5.55
C THR A 111 -10.11 -0.08 -6.20
N TRP A 112 -11.08 -0.93 -5.91
CA TRP A 112 -12.43 -0.81 -6.47
C TRP A 112 -13.22 0.36 -5.87
N GLY A 113 -12.98 0.67 -4.59
CA GLY A 113 -13.51 1.87 -3.96
C GLY A 113 -13.11 3.14 -4.74
N LEU A 114 -11.82 3.29 -5.07
CA LEU A 114 -11.31 4.41 -5.86
C LEU A 114 -11.89 4.41 -7.29
N ILE A 115 -11.89 3.26 -7.98
CA ILE A 115 -12.44 3.14 -9.34
C ILE A 115 -13.91 3.58 -9.38
N LEU A 116 -14.76 3.02 -8.54
CA LEU A 116 -16.20 3.28 -8.55
C LEU A 116 -16.53 4.70 -8.13
N ASN A 117 -15.82 5.25 -7.15
CA ASN A 117 -16.00 6.64 -6.74
C ASN A 117 -15.63 7.61 -7.89
N LEU A 118 -14.52 7.37 -8.60
CA LEU A 118 -14.12 8.18 -9.73
C LEU A 118 -15.08 8.04 -10.92
N LEU A 119 -15.51 6.82 -11.25
CA LEU A 119 -16.47 6.59 -12.35
C LEU A 119 -17.80 7.31 -12.12
N ARG A 120 -18.25 7.40 -10.87
CA ARG A 120 -19.59 7.93 -10.50
C ARG A 120 -19.54 9.31 -9.84
N ASP A 121 -18.36 9.91 -9.66
CA ASP A 121 -18.14 11.20 -8.96
C ASP A 121 -18.82 11.25 -7.57
N LEU A 122 -18.81 10.14 -6.82
CA LEU A 122 -19.57 10.01 -5.59
C LEU A 122 -19.26 11.09 -4.53
N PRO A 123 -18.00 11.50 -4.29
CA PRO A 123 -17.69 12.56 -3.33
C PRO A 123 -18.31 13.91 -3.73
N ALA A 124 -18.25 14.27 -5.03
CA ALA A 124 -18.82 15.51 -5.52
C ALA A 124 -20.36 15.51 -5.45
N GLN A 125 -21.00 14.37 -5.79
CA GLN A 125 -22.45 14.21 -5.67
C GLN A 125 -22.90 14.30 -4.22
N GLN A 126 -22.15 13.67 -3.29
CA GLN A 126 -22.47 13.76 -1.86
C GLN A 126 -22.34 15.20 -1.35
N ALA A 127 -21.29 15.93 -1.76
CA ALA A 127 -21.08 17.31 -1.37
C ALA A 127 -22.21 18.21 -1.91
N SER A 128 -22.60 18.05 -3.18
CA SER A 128 -23.72 18.76 -3.81
C SER A 128 -25.04 18.51 -3.10
N LEU A 129 -25.34 17.25 -2.77
CA LEU A 129 -26.58 16.91 -2.07
C LEU A 129 -26.63 17.57 -0.68
N ARG A 130 -25.52 17.58 0.06
CA ARG A 130 -25.42 18.28 1.36
C ARG A 130 -25.58 19.80 1.23
N ALA A 131 -25.19 20.36 0.09
CA ALA A 131 -25.41 21.77 -0.26
C ALA A 131 -26.80 22.06 -0.82
N GLY A 132 -27.73 21.09 -0.83
CA GLY A 132 -29.09 21.26 -1.33
C GLY A 132 -29.24 21.18 -2.84
N THR A 133 -28.23 20.74 -3.58
CA THR A 133 -28.26 20.59 -5.04
C THR A 133 -28.41 19.13 -5.45
N TRP A 134 -29.39 18.86 -6.32
CA TRP A 134 -29.71 17.51 -6.79
C TRP A 134 -29.04 17.20 -8.11
N GLN A 135 -28.36 16.01 -8.23
CA GLN A 135 -27.81 15.44 -9.47
C GLN A 135 -27.01 16.43 -10.35
N THR A 136 -25.74 16.67 -10.01
CA THR A 136 -24.92 17.69 -10.69
C THR A 136 -24.06 17.13 -11.82
N THR A 137 -23.78 15.83 -11.84
CA THR A 137 -22.94 15.21 -12.88
C THR A 137 -23.55 13.90 -13.38
N VAL A 138 -23.16 13.48 -14.58
CA VAL A 138 -23.48 12.17 -15.16
C VAL A 138 -22.21 11.33 -15.14
N GLY A 139 -22.17 10.31 -14.26
CA GLY A 139 -21.06 9.36 -14.18
C GLY A 139 -21.14 8.26 -15.23
N GLN A 140 -20.12 7.43 -15.28
CA GLN A 140 -20.02 6.27 -16.18
C GLN A 140 -20.31 4.95 -15.42
N ALA A 141 -20.98 4.01 -16.06
CA ALA A 141 -21.07 2.62 -15.59
C ALA A 141 -19.76 1.89 -15.92
N ALA A 142 -19.34 0.95 -15.04
CA ALA A 142 -18.15 0.14 -15.29
C ALA A 142 -18.34 -0.85 -16.45
N GLY A 143 -19.55 -1.42 -16.60
CA GLY A 143 -19.86 -2.38 -17.64
C GLY A 143 -19.60 -1.86 -19.05
N GLY A 144 -18.91 -2.65 -19.86
CA GLY A 144 -18.51 -2.29 -21.22
C GLY A 144 -17.20 -1.50 -21.32
N LEU A 145 -16.70 -0.90 -20.23
CA LEU A 145 -15.39 -0.24 -20.20
C LEU A 145 -14.24 -1.26 -20.23
N THR A 146 -13.06 -0.78 -20.61
CA THR A 146 -11.82 -1.56 -20.61
C THR A 146 -11.00 -1.29 -19.36
N LEU A 147 -10.70 -2.34 -18.58
CA LEU A 147 -9.79 -2.31 -17.44
C LEU A 147 -8.39 -2.75 -17.87
N GLY A 148 -7.40 -1.88 -17.80
CA GLY A 148 -6.00 -2.18 -18.04
C GLY A 148 -5.29 -2.49 -16.71
N VAL A 149 -4.79 -3.72 -16.56
CA VAL A 149 -4.10 -4.18 -15.35
C VAL A 149 -2.60 -4.23 -15.58
N VAL A 150 -1.86 -3.33 -14.93
CA VAL A 150 -0.40 -3.30 -14.95
C VAL A 150 0.13 -4.15 -13.80
N GLY A 151 0.52 -5.39 -14.12
CA GLY A 151 0.93 -6.37 -13.10
C GLY A 151 -0.19 -7.35 -12.72
N LEU A 152 -0.26 -8.51 -13.39
CA LEU A 152 -1.28 -9.53 -13.19
C LEU A 152 -0.80 -10.62 -12.21
N GLY A 153 -0.28 -10.20 -11.03
CA GLY A 153 0.05 -11.08 -9.91
C GLY A 153 -1.18 -11.36 -9.02
N LYS A 154 -0.96 -11.80 -7.77
CA LYS A 154 -2.03 -12.15 -6.82
C LYS A 154 -3.10 -11.06 -6.71
N LEU A 155 -2.71 -9.80 -6.47
CA LEU A 155 -3.65 -8.67 -6.33
C LEU A 155 -4.24 -8.26 -7.68
N GLY A 156 -3.42 -8.10 -8.72
CA GLY A 156 -3.90 -7.71 -10.05
C GLY A 156 -4.90 -8.70 -10.64
N SER A 157 -4.70 -10.00 -10.44
CA SER A 157 -5.68 -11.03 -10.87
C SER A 157 -6.98 -10.95 -10.07
N ALA A 158 -6.92 -10.64 -8.78
CA ALA A 158 -8.13 -10.45 -7.96
C ALA A 158 -8.92 -9.21 -8.41
N VAL A 159 -8.23 -8.10 -8.69
CA VAL A 159 -8.86 -6.88 -9.25
C VAL A 159 -9.46 -7.15 -10.64
N ALA A 160 -8.73 -7.87 -11.51
CA ALA A 160 -9.20 -8.27 -12.83
C ALA A 160 -10.50 -9.09 -12.76
N LYS A 161 -10.57 -10.06 -11.84
CA LYS A 161 -11.76 -10.89 -11.62
C LYS A 161 -12.99 -10.07 -11.23
N VAL A 162 -12.83 -9.07 -10.37
CA VAL A 162 -13.92 -8.15 -10.00
C VAL A 162 -14.33 -7.30 -11.20
N GLY A 163 -13.36 -6.81 -12.01
CA GLY A 163 -13.65 -6.06 -13.24
C GLY A 163 -14.48 -6.86 -14.23
N ALA A 164 -14.13 -8.13 -14.44
CA ALA A 164 -14.91 -9.03 -15.29
C ALA A 164 -16.34 -9.22 -14.74
N ALA A 165 -16.52 -9.31 -13.40
CA ALA A 165 -17.84 -9.42 -12.79
C ALA A 165 -18.68 -8.13 -12.96
N PHE A 166 -18.07 -6.95 -13.09
CA PHE A 166 -18.72 -5.71 -13.51
C PHE A 166 -19.00 -5.62 -15.01
N GLY A 167 -18.63 -6.63 -15.82
CA GLY A 167 -18.81 -6.63 -17.26
C GLY A 167 -17.77 -5.80 -18.02
N MET A 168 -16.60 -5.52 -17.42
CA MET A 168 -15.49 -4.84 -18.09
C MET A 168 -14.72 -5.82 -18.98
N LYS A 169 -14.12 -5.29 -20.07
CA LYS A 169 -13.09 -6.00 -20.84
C LYS A 169 -11.75 -5.85 -20.12
N VAL A 170 -11.10 -6.96 -19.78
CA VAL A 170 -9.82 -6.93 -19.05
C VAL A 170 -8.66 -7.14 -20.01
N ILE A 171 -7.75 -6.19 -20.04
CA ILE A 171 -6.45 -6.29 -20.74
C ILE A 171 -5.34 -6.17 -19.70
N ALA A 172 -4.21 -6.83 -19.93
CA ALA A 172 -3.12 -6.84 -18.94
C ALA A 172 -1.75 -6.75 -19.58
N TRP A 173 -0.82 -6.19 -18.83
CA TRP A 173 0.58 -6.14 -19.16
C TRP A 173 1.47 -6.27 -17.92
N SER A 174 2.55 -6.99 -18.03
CA SER A 174 3.76 -6.85 -17.21
C SER A 174 4.95 -7.44 -17.96
N GLN A 175 6.18 -7.08 -17.55
CA GLN A 175 7.40 -7.49 -18.26
C GLN A 175 7.52 -9.00 -18.54
N ASN A 176 7.02 -9.84 -17.62
CA ASN A 176 7.16 -11.29 -17.67
C ASN A 176 5.79 -12.00 -17.79
N LEU A 177 4.73 -11.28 -18.18
CA LEU A 177 3.40 -11.87 -18.36
C LEU A 177 3.36 -12.64 -19.67
N THR A 178 2.91 -13.87 -19.63
CA THR A 178 2.68 -14.72 -20.82
C THR A 178 1.20 -14.73 -21.18
N ALA A 179 0.90 -15.05 -22.43
CA ALA A 179 -0.48 -15.15 -22.92
C ALA A 179 -1.32 -16.15 -22.11
N ASP A 180 -0.73 -17.31 -21.78
CA ASP A 180 -1.41 -18.35 -20.99
C ASP A 180 -1.78 -17.87 -19.58
N LYS A 181 -0.85 -17.14 -18.92
CA LYS A 181 -1.11 -16.57 -17.61
C LYS A 181 -2.16 -15.46 -17.65
N ALA A 182 -2.17 -14.64 -18.69
CA ALA A 182 -3.19 -13.63 -18.89
C ALA A 182 -4.56 -14.27 -19.11
N ALA A 183 -4.65 -15.23 -20.02
CA ALA A 183 -5.88 -15.97 -20.33
C ALA A 183 -6.43 -16.72 -19.10
N ALA A 184 -5.56 -17.36 -18.30
CA ALA A 184 -5.97 -18.04 -17.06
C ALA A 184 -6.57 -17.08 -16.02
N ALA A 185 -6.21 -15.78 -16.06
CA ALA A 185 -6.79 -14.73 -15.23
C ALA A 185 -7.97 -13.99 -15.91
N GLY A 186 -8.43 -14.45 -17.06
CA GLY A 186 -9.52 -13.83 -17.82
C GLY A 186 -9.16 -12.49 -18.47
N ALA A 187 -7.87 -12.28 -18.80
CA ALA A 187 -7.37 -11.05 -19.39
C ALA A 187 -6.71 -11.30 -20.76
N GLU A 188 -6.82 -10.33 -21.66
CA GLU A 188 -6.06 -10.28 -22.90
C GLU A 188 -4.65 -9.74 -22.61
N LEU A 189 -3.59 -10.45 -23.05
CA LEU A 189 -2.23 -9.93 -23.02
C LEU A 189 -2.05 -8.90 -24.15
N VAL A 190 -1.60 -7.70 -23.80
CA VAL A 190 -1.31 -6.63 -24.73
C VAL A 190 0.07 -6.02 -24.46
N SER A 191 0.58 -5.22 -25.40
CA SER A 191 1.77 -4.39 -25.14
C SER A 191 1.44 -3.29 -24.13
N LYS A 192 2.48 -2.73 -23.48
CA LYS A 192 2.31 -1.61 -22.55
C LYS A 192 1.63 -0.42 -23.23
N ALA A 193 2.07 -0.06 -24.45
CA ALA A 193 1.52 1.05 -25.20
C ALA A 193 0.02 0.83 -25.54
N GLU A 194 -0.35 -0.37 -25.95
CA GLU A 194 -1.76 -0.73 -26.22
C GLU A 194 -2.61 -0.67 -24.95
N LEU A 195 -2.08 -1.13 -23.80
CA LEU A 195 -2.80 -1.06 -22.55
C LEU A 195 -3.21 0.39 -22.23
N PHE A 196 -2.25 1.32 -22.26
CA PHE A 196 -2.52 2.73 -21.96
C PHE A 196 -3.42 3.38 -23.01
N ALA A 197 -3.32 3.01 -24.29
CA ALA A 197 -4.15 3.56 -25.34
C ALA A 197 -5.60 3.03 -25.33
N ARG A 198 -5.81 1.77 -24.91
CA ARG A 198 -7.12 1.09 -24.99
C ARG A 198 -7.93 1.15 -23.70
N ALA A 199 -7.26 1.29 -22.54
CA ALA A 199 -7.94 1.26 -21.24
C ALA A 199 -8.74 2.54 -20.98
N ASP A 200 -9.92 2.37 -20.38
CA ASP A 200 -10.71 3.44 -19.77
C ASP A 200 -10.32 3.63 -18.29
N VAL A 201 -9.92 2.52 -17.65
CA VAL A 201 -9.37 2.49 -16.29
C VAL A 201 -8.07 1.71 -16.30
N VAL A 202 -6.97 2.31 -15.85
CA VAL A 202 -5.67 1.65 -15.63
C VAL A 202 -5.47 1.44 -14.14
N THR A 203 -5.02 0.26 -13.71
CA THR A 203 -4.72 -0.02 -12.29
C THR A 203 -3.37 -0.70 -12.14
N LEU A 204 -2.58 -0.28 -11.13
CA LEU A 204 -1.20 -0.70 -10.95
C LEU A 204 -1.06 -1.68 -9.78
N HIS A 205 -0.44 -2.84 -10.05
CA HIS A 205 -0.22 -3.93 -9.08
C HIS A 205 1.19 -4.53 -9.18
N LEU A 206 2.17 -3.73 -9.58
CA LEU A 206 3.57 -4.13 -9.61
C LEU A 206 4.25 -3.94 -8.26
N ILE A 207 5.25 -4.77 -8.01
CA ILE A 207 6.16 -4.58 -6.89
C ILE A 207 7.16 -3.47 -7.27
N LEU A 208 7.40 -2.51 -6.37
CA LEU A 208 8.43 -1.48 -6.59
C LEU A 208 9.83 -2.11 -6.54
N SER A 209 10.62 -1.82 -7.56
CA SER A 209 12.02 -2.19 -7.72
C SER A 209 12.69 -1.19 -8.64
N ASP A 210 14.01 -1.26 -8.83
CA ASP A 210 14.71 -0.38 -9.77
C ASP A 210 14.16 -0.48 -11.19
N ARG A 211 13.71 -1.68 -11.59
CA ARG A 211 13.11 -1.91 -12.92
C ARG A 211 11.69 -1.38 -13.07
N SER A 212 10.97 -1.17 -11.99
CA SER A 212 9.58 -0.72 -12.00
C SER A 212 9.38 0.70 -11.51
N ARG A 213 10.41 1.34 -10.99
CA ARG A 213 10.37 2.76 -10.62
C ARG A 213 10.14 3.61 -11.88
N GLY A 214 9.14 4.48 -11.84
CA GLY A 214 8.75 5.31 -12.99
C GLY A 214 8.26 4.51 -14.20
N ILE A 215 7.80 3.27 -13.98
CA ILE A 215 7.32 2.40 -15.07
C ILE A 215 6.16 3.03 -15.84
N VAL A 216 5.42 3.93 -15.22
CA VAL A 216 4.41 4.77 -15.86
C VAL A 216 4.99 6.18 -15.97
N GLY A 217 5.40 6.56 -17.15
CA GLY A 217 5.97 7.87 -17.45
C GLY A 217 5.01 8.78 -18.22
N ALA A 218 5.51 9.96 -18.58
CA ALA A 218 4.77 10.97 -19.32
C ALA A 218 4.15 10.44 -20.63
N GLU A 219 4.91 9.63 -21.40
CA GLU A 219 4.41 9.02 -22.64
C GLU A 219 3.22 8.09 -22.41
N ASP A 220 3.25 7.28 -21.35
CA ASP A 220 2.15 6.37 -21.01
C ASP A 220 0.89 7.18 -20.66
N LEU A 221 1.05 8.17 -19.79
CA LEU A 221 -0.04 9.07 -19.41
C LEU A 221 -0.60 9.84 -20.61
N ALA A 222 0.26 10.27 -21.55
CA ALA A 222 -0.15 10.93 -22.77
C ALA A 222 -0.94 10.03 -23.74
N ARG A 223 -0.72 8.70 -23.69
CA ARG A 223 -1.46 7.71 -24.49
C ARG A 223 -2.86 7.41 -23.95
N MET A 224 -3.11 7.69 -22.67
CA MET A 224 -4.42 7.44 -22.06
C MET A 224 -5.53 8.23 -22.78
N LYS A 225 -6.70 7.63 -22.84
CA LYS A 225 -7.90 8.30 -23.39
C LYS A 225 -8.23 9.57 -22.58
N PRO A 226 -8.77 10.61 -23.20
CA PRO A 226 -9.30 11.75 -22.47
C PRO A 226 -10.35 11.29 -21.42
N GLY A 227 -10.18 11.75 -20.17
CA GLY A 227 -11.05 11.37 -19.05
C GLY A 227 -10.81 9.97 -18.47
N ALA A 228 -9.87 9.20 -19.01
CA ALA A 228 -9.51 7.90 -18.43
C ALA A 228 -8.99 8.03 -16.99
N ILE A 229 -9.12 6.95 -16.24
CA ILE A 229 -8.76 6.88 -14.82
C ILE A 229 -7.49 6.04 -14.65
N ILE A 230 -6.53 6.53 -13.86
CA ILE A 230 -5.42 5.72 -13.38
C ILE A 230 -5.53 5.52 -11.87
N VAL A 231 -5.36 4.27 -11.40
CA VAL A 231 -5.42 3.93 -9.97
C VAL A 231 -4.12 3.29 -9.51
N ASN A 232 -3.55 3.81 -8.44
CA ASN A 232 -2.36 3.27 -7.82
C ASN A 232 -2.60 2.97 -6.34
N THR A 233 -2.71 1.69 -6.01
CA THR A 233 -2.78 1.15 -4.65
C THR A 233 -1.57 0.26 -4.33
N ALA A 234 -0.51 0.36 -5.16
CA ALA A 234 0.70 -0.43 -5.00
C ALA A 234 1.83 0.36 -4.32
N ARG A 235 2.54 1.23 -5.06
CA ARG A 235 3.58 2.13 -4.52
C ARG A 235 3.64 3.41 -5.34
N GLY A 236 3.77 4.58 -4.67
CA GLY A 236 3.85 5.90 -5.32
C GLY A 236 4.85 5.95 -6.46
N PRO A 237 6.13 5.59 -6.23
CA PRO A 237 7.19 5.69 -7.25
C PRO A 237 7.05 4.77 -8.48
N LEU A 238 5.95 4.05 -8.65
CA LEU A 238 5.63 3.37 -9.92
C LEU A 238 5.21 4.35 -11.02
N ILE A 239 4.71 5.53 -10.64
CA ILE A 239 4.34 6.58 -11.58
C ILE A 239 5.35 7.72 -11.45
N ASP A 240 5.72 8.32 -12.57
CA ASP A 240 6.41 9.60 -12.58
C ASP A 240 5.44 10.67 -12.02
N GLN A 241 5.67 11.07 -10.77
CA GLN A 241 4.76 11.96 -10.05
C GLN A 241 4.65 13.36 -10.69
N PRO A 242 5.74 14.02 -11.12
CA PRO A 242 5.67 15.25 -11.89
C PRO A 242 4.82 15.15 -13.15
N ALA A 243 4.99 14.08 -13.94
CA ALA A 243 4.18 13.85 -15.14
C ALA A 243 2.70 13.62 -14.82
N LEU A 244 2.41 12.88 -13.75
CA LEU A 244 1.04 12.67 -13.28
C LEU A 244 0.36 14.00 -12.89
N ILE A 245 1.05 14.83 -12.10
CA ILE A 245 0.56 16.14 -11.68
C ILE A 245 0.26 17.04 -12.90
N ALA A 246 1.14 17.04 -13.89
CA ALA A 246 0.92 17.79 -15.14
C ALA A 246 -0.35 17.30 -15.86
N ALA A 247 -0.50 16.00 -16.09
CA ALA A 247 -1.65 15.41 -16.77
C ALA A 247 -2.98 15.66 -16.02
N LEU A 248 -2.95 15.67 -14.68
CA LEU A 248 -4.11 16.00 -13.83
C LEU A 248 -4.50 17.49 -13.95
N ARG A 249 -3.51 18.40 -13.92
CA ARG A 249 -3.75 19.85 -14.05
C ARG A 249 -4.28 20.23 -15.42
N GLU A 250 -3.89 19.51 -16.45
CA GLU A 250 -4.44 19.64 -17.80
C GLU A 250 -5.88 19.10 -17.93
N GLY A 251 -6.38 18.42 -16.91
CA GLY A 251 -7.70 17.79 -16.93
C GLY A 251 -7.83 16.62 -17.92
N ARG A 252 -6.71 16.08 -18.40
CA ARG A 252 -6.70 15.01 -19.41
C ARG A 252 -7.16 13.68 -18.85
N ILE A 253 -6.76 13.38 -17.62
CA ILE A 253 -7.05 12.12 -16.92
C ILE A 253 -7.49 12.40 -15.48
N ARG A 254 -8.01 11.37 -14.83
CA ARG A 254 -8.30 11.38 -13.38
C ARG A 254 -7.47 10.32 -12.69
N ALA A 255 -7.18 10.50 -11.41
CA ALA A 255 -6.37 9.55 -10.65
C ALA A 255 -6.99 9.18 -9.30
N GLY A 256 -6.91 7.89 -8.94
CA GLY A 256 -7.16 7.37 -7.60
C GLY A 256 -5.86 6.90 -6.98
N LEU A 257 -5.38 7.57 -5.95
CA LEU A 257 -4.08 7.31 -5.35
C LEU A 257 -4.23 6.97 -3.87
N ASP A 258 -3.79 5.77 -3.51
CA ASP A 258 -3.70 5.33 -2.12
C ASP A 258 -2.27 5.39 -1.58
N VAL A 259 -1.29 5.65 -2.46
CA VAL A 259 0.15 5.62 -2.15
C VAL A 259 0.87 6.79 -2.81
N PHE A 260 1.96 7.26 -2.17
CA PHE A 260 2.70 8.45 -2.56
C PHE A 260 4.21 8.21 -2.50
N ASP A 261 5.00 9.11 -3.08
CA ASP A 261 6.46 9.03 -3.04
C ASP A 261 7.01 9.30 -1.64
N VAL A 262 6.35 10.20 -0.91
CA VAL A 262 6.63 10.50 0.50
C VAL A 262 5.35 10.28 1.31
N GLU A 263 5.46 9.50 2.37
CA GLU A 263 4.34 9.17 3.26
C GLU A 263 4.76 9.34 4.73
N PRO A 264 3.97 10.04 5.56
CA PRO A 264 2.70 10.72 5.23
C PRO A 264 2.84 11.83 4.20
N LEU A 265 1.78 12.03 3.37
CA LEU A 265 1.77 13.06 2.33
C LEU A 265 1.86 14.46 2.99
N PRO A 266 2.84 15.30 2.62
CA PRO A 266 2.95 16.66 3.17
C PRO A 266 1.68 17.49 2.93
N ALA A 267 1.35 18.36 3.90
CA ALA A 267 0.13 19.16 3.87
C ALA A 267 0.07 20.21 2.72
N ASP A 268 1.21 20.56 2.16
CA ASP A 268 1.36 21.47 1.01
C ASP A 268 1.60 20.74 -0.32
N HIS A 269 1.45 19.41 -0.32
CA HIS A 269 1.76 18.62 -1.49
C HIS A 269 0.84 18.94 -2.69
N PRO A 270 1.38 19.15 -3.91
CA PRO A 270 0.61 19.58 -5.08
C PRO A 270 -0.58 18.68 -5.45
N LEU A 271 -0.51 17.38 -5.19
CA LEU A 271 -1.62 16.45 -5.45
C LEU A 271 -2.90 16.80 -4.69
N LEU A 272 -2.79 17.43 -3.49
CA LEU A 272 -3.95 17.79 -2.67
C LEU A 272 -4.86 18.82 -3.36
N SER A 273 -4.32 19.60 -4.28
CA SER A 273 -5.05 20.62 -5.07
C SER A 273 -5.26 20.23 -6.54
N CYS A 274 -4.83 19.03 -6.97
CA CYS A 274 -5.02 18.59 -8.35
C CYS A 274 -6.48 18.26 -8.64
N PRO A 275 -7.10 18.85 -9.68
CA PRO A 275 -8.44 18.46 -10.10
C PRO A 275 -8.45 17.00 -10.56
N GLY A 276 -9.54 16.28 -10.30
CA GLY A 276 -9.69 14.87 -10.70
C GLY A 276 -8.84 13.87 -9.91
N ALA A 277 -8.09 14.30 -8.89
CA ALA A 277 -7.38 13.43 -7.99
C ALA A 277 -8.27 13.02 -6.80
N MET A 278 -8.41 11.71 -6.59
CA MET A 278 -9.01 11.12 -5.39
C MET A 278 -7.89 10.47 -4.60
N LEU A 279 -7.66 10.94 -3.37
CA LEU A 279 -6.54 10.53 -2.53
C LEU A 279 -7.03 9.83 -1.29
N THR A 280 -6.38 8.72 -0.93
CA THR A 280 -6.59 8.02 0.35
C THR A 280 -5.24 7.81 1.05
N PRO A 281 -5.18 7.87 2.40
CA PRO A 281 -3.93 7.85 3.14
C PRO A 281 -3.41 6.43 3.35
N HIS A 282 -3.10 5.72 2.26
CA HIS A 282 -2.57 4.36 2.21
C HIS A 282 -3.44 3.37 3.01
N LEU A 283 -4.71 3.30 2.67
CA LEU A 283 -5.70 2.46 3.32
C LEU A 283 -5.73 1.01 2.83
N GLY A 284 -4.95 0.66 1.79
CA GLY A 284 -4.97 -0.65 1.16
C GLY A 284 -4.74 -1.83 2.12
N TYR A 285 -4.13 -1.63 3.28
CA TYR A 285 -3.98 -2.64 4.32
C TYR A 285 -4.86 -2.37 5.55
N VAL A 286 -5.50 -1.21 5.64
CA VAL A 286 -6.23 -0.75 6.82
C VAL A 286 -7.64 -1.34 6.83
N SER A 287 -7.80 -2.48 7.48
CA SER A 287 -9.10 -3.10 7.75
C SER A 287 -9.08 -3.85 9.08
N ALA A 288 -10.22 -3.99 9.72
CA ALA A 288 -10.34 -4.68 11.00
C ALA A 288 -9.77 -6.12 10.93
N GLN A 289 -10.10 -6.84 9.85
CA GLN A 289 -9.65 -8.23 9.66
C GLN A 289 -8.12 -8.30 9.50
N ASN A 290 -7.53 -7.37 8.74
CA ASN A 290 -6.10 -7.36 8.52
C ASN A 290 -5.33 -6.93 9.77
N TYR A 291 -5.83 -5.94 10.50
CA TYR A 291 -5.24 -5.52 11.78
C TYR A 291 -5.33 -6.63 12.83
N SER A 292 -6.46 -7.34 12.90
CA SER A 292 -6.58 -8.53 13.75
C SER A 292 -5.53 -9.61 13.38
N ALA A 293 -5.35 -9.88 12.08
CA ALA A 293 -4.30 -10.81 11.63
C ALA A 293 -2.89 -10.32 12.01
N TYR A 294 -2.60 -9.02 11.86
CA TYR A 294 -1.31 -8.44 12.23
C TYR A 294 -1.01 -8.57 13.71
N PHE A 295 -1.91 -8.14 14.57
CA PHE A 295 -1.64 -8.07 16.01
C PHE A 295 -1.73 -9.44 16.69
N ASN A 296 -2.64 -10.33 16.25
CA ASN A 296 -2.63 -11.73 16.70
C ASN A 296 -1.33 -12.42 16.25
N GLY A 297 -0.92 -12.22 15.00
CA GLY A 297 0.34 -12.77 14.48
C GLY A 297 1.56 -12.21 15.21
N ALA A 298 1.57 -10.91 15.55
CA ALA A 298 2.67 -10.31 16.31
C ALA A 298 2.81 -10.91 17.71
N VAL A 299 1.70 -11.10 18.43
CA VAL A 299 1.71 -11.76 19.75
C VAL A 299 2.23 -13.19 19.63
N ALA A 300 1.70 -13.99 18.70
CA ALA A 300 2.18 -15.37 18.49
C ALA A 300 3.67 -15.43 18.12
N THR A 301 4.15 -14.48 17.30
CA THR A 301 5.57 -14.41 16.92
C THR A 301 6.46 -14.05 18.10
N ILE A 302 6.02 -13.11 18.97
CA ILE A 302 6.74 -12.76 20.20
C ILE A 302 6.79 -13.94 21.17
N GLU A 303 5.67 -14.66 21.38
CA GLU A 303 5.62 -15.86 22.22
C GLU A 303 6.59 -16.95 21.71
N ALA A 304 6.59 -17.22 20.42
CA ALA A 304 7.49 -18.18 19.78
C ALA A 304 8.97 -17.76 19.93
N TYR A 305 9.27 -16.46 19.78
CA TYR A 305 10.61 -15.94 20.03
C TYR A 305 11.03 -16.14 21.51
N LEU A 306 10.15 -15.84 22.46
CA LEU A 306 10.43 -16.03 23.90
C LEU A 306 10.63 -17.49 24.27
N ALA A 307 9.98 -18.42 23.56
CA ALA A 307 10.15 -19.87 23.70
C ALA A 307 11.44 -20.39 23.00
N GLY A 308 12.22 -19.55 22.34
CA GLY A 308 13.44 -19.93 21.62
C GLY A 308 13.21 -20.59 20.25
N SER A 309 12.02 -20.50 19.71
CA SER A 309 11.63 -21.08 18.42
C SER A 309 10.88 -20.05 17.56
N PRO A 310 11.55 -18.98 17.10
CA PRO A 310 10.90 -17.91 16.35
C PRO A 310 10.23 -18.44 15.08
N ILE A 311 9.09 -17.85 14.74
CA ILE A 311 8.31 -18.17 13.54
C ILE A 311 8.28 -16.97 12.59
N MET A 312 7.95 -17.20 11.32
CA MET A 312 7.85 -16.16 10.29
C MET A 312 9.11 -15.28 10.17
N GLU A 313 10.29 -15.87 10.40
CA GLU A 313 11.55 -15.17 10.22
C GLU A 313 11.71 -14.71 8.78
N LEU A 314 12.20 -13.47 8.60
CA LEU A 314 12.52 -12.94 7.29
C LEU A 314 13.95 -13.33 6.90
N GLU A 315 14.10 -13.76 5.66
CA GLU A 315 15.41 -14.00 5.05
C GLU A 315 15.99 -12.68 4.49
N ALA A 316 17.35 -12.62 4.47
CA ALA A 316 18.10 -11.46 3.99
C ALA A 316 18.06 -11.33 2.46
#